data_d53b584e008cf270977c35aadaafa2e2
#
_entry.id   d53b584e008cf270977c35aadaafa2e2
#
_cell.length_a   1.000
_cell.length_b   1.000
_cell.length_c   1.000
_cell.angle_alpha   90.00
_cell.angle_beta   90.00
_cell.angle_gamma   90.00
#
_symmetry.space_group_name_H-M   'P 1'
#
loop_
_entity.id
_entity.type
_entity.pdbx_description
1 polymer ?
#
loop_
_entity_poly.entity_id
_entity_poly.type
_entity_poly.pdbx_seq_one_letter_code
_entity_poly.pdbx_strand_id
1 'polypeptide(L)'
;MHIYSRVGTVEGLIFLLLALSVAFSTSSCTIDPSKKGSKNAADFIRPKETDLVRIADTVWEATKYAVFADAKLNNKYHTIYLRLRDTLGKPINDKSLDFYPEMSMGRMKHGGPFEPPIALGEGWYSSRMVFIMADIPQMGTGWQLHTIRSHGRIKDTLAIKIPVTAAATMRTMSSGTRDDSRVFISCLLPDSVKQGKHPIRFLMNKMNGHHFPVLDHYVIKLKTTMPAMGQESLGNAAAESTGNGYYEGTVNFSMPGRWEVIVELWKAGKKSNQDDIKYLVQVT
;
A
#
# COMPACT_ATOMS: atom_id res chain seq x y z
N MET A 1 12.02 65.66 52.61
CA MET A 1 11.95 67.08 52.14
C MET A 1 11.00 67.04 50.97
N HIS A 2 9.76 67.30 51.25
CA HIS A 2 8.96 68.43 50.79
C HIS A 2 8.87 68.53 49.26
N ILE A 3 7.77 68.71 48.56
CA ILE A 3 6.45 69.29 48.84
C ILE A 3 5.54 69.05 47.63
N TYR A 4 4.25 68.73 47.84
CA TYR A 4 3.01 69.27 47.19
C TYR A 4 3.03 69.65 45.68
N SER A 5 2.02 69.60 44.91
CA SER A 5 0.58 69.45 44.92
C SER A 5 0.06 69.85 43.52
N ARG A 6 -1.00 69.44 43.03
CA ARG A 6 -2.36 69.96 42.83
C ARG A 6 -3.04 69.37 41.59
N VAL A 7 -4.11 68.80 41.84
CA VAL A 7 -5.47 68.85 41.26
C VAL A 7 -5.69 69.81 40.09
N GLY A 8 -6.35 69.29 39.06
CA GLY A 8 -7.03 70.02 38.01
C GLY A 8 -8.01 69.12 37.27
N THR A 9 -9.25 69.14 37.69
CA THR A 9 -10.43 68.64 37.01
C THR A 9 -10.79 69.52 35.83
N VAL A 10 -11.08 68.97 34.64
CA VAL A 10 -12.01 69.59 33.65
C VAL A 10 -12.83 68.47 33.00
N GLU A 11 -14.12 68.73 33.05
CA GLU A 11 -15.21 67.88 32.49
C GLU A 11 -15.24 67.80 30.98
N GLY A 12 -15.82 66.66 30.49
CA GLY A 12 -16.81 66.76 29.45
C GLY A 12 -16.33 66.46 28.03
N LEU A 13 -16.61 65.31 27.52
CA LEU A 13 -17.52 65.19 26.36
C LEU A 13 -17.70 63.69 26.01
N ILE A 14 -18.93 63.20 26.19
CA ILE A 14 -19.36 61.88 25.77
C ILE A 14 -19.51 61.90 24.24
N PHE A 15 -18.67 61.19 23.50
CA PHE A 15 -18.94 60.82 22.14
C PHE A 15 -19.22 59.35 22.10
N LEU A 16 -20.49 59.01 21.93
CA LEU A 16 -21.01 57.69 21.70
C LEU A 16 -20.65 57.28 20.25
N LEU A 17 -19.57 56.55 20.03
CA LEU A 17 -19.25 55.91 18.78
C LEU A 17 -19.71 54.44 18.85
N LEU A 18 -20.86 54.17 18.20
CA LEU A 18 -21.30 52.83 17.86
C LEU A 18 -20.27 52.24 16.89
N ALA A 19 -19.38 51.41 17.39
CA ALA A 19 -18.55 50.55 16.56
C ALA A 19 -19.32 49.28 16.24
N LEU A 20 -19.81 49.18 15.00
CA LEU A 20 -20.39 47.98 14.42
C LEU A 20 -19.26 46.95 14.21
N SER A 21 -19.07 46.05 15.17
CA SER A 21 -18.12 44.95 15.03
C SER A 21 -18.70 43.87 14.12
N VAL A 22 -18.35 43.91 12.84
CA VAL A 22 -18.54 42.80 11.91
C VAL A 22 -17.57 41.70 12.33
N ALA A 23 -18.08 40.65 12.99
CA ALA A 23 -17.33 39.45 13.28
C ALA A 23 -17.09 38.69 11.96
N PHE A 24 -15.93 38.87 11.36
CA PHE A 24 -15.42 37.96 10.35
C PHE A 24 -15.05 36.66 11.04
N SER A 25 -15.92 35.68 10.94
CA SER A 25 -15.61 34.28 11.27
C SER A 25 -14.65 33.77 10.22
N THR A 26 -13.35 33.91 10.41
CA THR A 26 -12.35 33.18 9.68
C THR A 26 -12.38 31.72 10.18
N SER A 27 -13.13 30.85 9.48
CA SER A 27 -12.96 29.40 9.60
C SER A 27 -11.57 29.06 9.10
N SER A 28 -10.60 29.11 10.00
CA SER A 28 -9.29 28.54 9.79
C SER A 28 -9.46 27.03 9.85
N CYS A 29 -9.55 26.38 8.67
CA CYS A 29 -9.33 24.95 8.56
C CYS A 29 -7.88 24.66 8.95
N THR A 30 -7.66 24.40 10.23
CA THR A 30 -6.42 23.77 10.69
C THR A 30 -6.43 22.34 10.16
N ILE A 31 -5.66 22.08 9.11
CA ILE A 31 -5.35 20.72 8.65
C ILE A 31 -4.50 20.09 9.75
N ASP A 32 -5.10 19.18 10.50
CA ASP A 32 -4.42 18.36 11.49
C ASP A 32 -3.44 17.40 10.75
N PRO A 33 -2.12 17.58 10.89
CA PRO A 33 -1.15 16.72 10.20
C PRO A 33 -1.17 15.26 10.67
N SER A 34 -1.88 14.92 11.75
CA SER A 34 -2.04 13.55 12.25
C SER A 34 -3.09 12.74 11.46
N LYS A 35 -3.89 13.38 10.60
CA LYS A 35 -4.89 12.74 9.74
C LYS A 35 -4.39 12.43 8.32
N LYS A 36 -3.08 12.31 8.10
CA LYS A 36 -2.56 11.78 6.85
C LYS A 36 -2.84 10.28 6.74
N GLY A 37 -3.82 9.92 5.92
CA GLY A 37 -3.86 8.63 5.26
C GLY A 37 -4.68 7.52 5.88
N SER A 38 -5.85 7.81 6.45
CA SER A 38 -6.90 6.78 6.48
C SER A 38 -7.44 6.66 5.05
N LYS A 39 -6.95 5.68 4.27
CA LYS A 39 -7.67 5.23 3.08
C LYS A 39 -9.06 4.82 3.56
N ASN A 40 -10.08 5.51 3.08
CA ASN A 40 -11.45 5.23 3.44
C ASN A 40 -11.77 3.76 3.13
N ALA A 41 -12.51 3.08 4.02
CA ALA A 41 -13.09 1.76 3.77
C ALA A 41 -13.88 1.68 2.43
N ALA A 42 -14.20 2.83 1.84
CA ALA A 42 -14.79 2.97 0.51
C ALA A 42 -13.92 2.42 -0.65
N ASP A 43 -12.59 2.33 -0.48
CA ASP A 43 -11.69 1.75 -1.50
C ASP A 43 -11.76 0.21 -1.54
N PHE A 44 -12.40 -0.41 -0.55
CA PHE A 44 -12.58 -1.85 -0.45
C PHE A 44 -14.07 -2.18 -0.50
N ILE A 45 -14.55 -2.49 -1.68
CA ILE A 45 -15.90 -3.03 -1.85
C ILE A 45 -15.86 -4.51 -1.48
N ARG A 46 -16.84 -4.95 -0.67
CA ARG A 46 -17.01 -6.38 -0.39
C ARG A 46 -17.29 -7.11 -1.71
N PRO A 47 -16.41 -8.04 -2.13
CA PRO A 47 -16.57 -8.75 -3.39
C PRO A 47 -17.72 -9.77 -3.28
N LYS A 48 -18.25 -10.18 -4.41
CA LYS A 48 -19.04 -11.40 -4.48
C LYS A 48 -18.08 -12.59 -4.39
N GLU A 49 -18.43 -13.60 -3.60
CA GLU A 49 -17.59 -14.80 -3.44
C GLU A 49 -17.31 -15.49 -4.78
N THR A 50 -18.29 -15.43 -5.71
CA THR A 50 -18.19 -15.99 -7.06
C THR A 50 -17.12 -15.34 -7.94
N ASP A 51 -16.72 -14.10 -7.60
CA ASP A 51 -15.72 -13.33 -8.35
C ASP A 51 -14.31 -13.56 -7.83
N LEU A 52 -14.16 -14.40 -6.80
CA LEU A 52 -12.90 -14.69 -6.13
C LEU A 52 -12.45 -16.12 -6.36
N VAL A 53 -11.13 -16.31 -6.32
CA VAL A 53 -10.52 -17.64 -6.27
C VAL A 53 -10.40 -18.07 -4.82
N ARG A 54 -11.00 -19.21 -4.48
CA ARG A 54 -10.84 -19.83 -3.16
C ARG A 54 -9.44 -20.47 -3.07
N ILE A 55 -8.69 -20.10 -2.03
CA ILE A 55 -7.29 -20.45 -1.86
C ILE A 55 -7.11 -21.57 -0.83
N ALA A 56 -7.75 -21.41 0.33
CA ALA A 56 -7.63 -22.34 1.45
C ALA A 56 -8.84 -22.27 2.38
N ASP A 57 -9.05 -23.36 3.12
CA ASP A 57 -10.06 -23.46 4.17
C ASP A 57 -9.49 -24.18 5.38
N THR A 58 -9.92 -23.76 6.55
CA THR A 58 -9.62 -24.47 7.79
C THR A 58 -10.70 -24.20 8.84
N VAL A 59 -10.77 -25.06 9.85
CA VAL A 59 -11.61 -24.87 11.02
C VAL A 59 -10.71 -24.85 12.24
N TRP A 60 -10.84 -23.84 13.05
CA TRP A 60 -10.10 -23.70 14.29
C TRP A 60 -10.97 -23.04 15.35
N GLU A 61 -11.05 -23.62 16.56
CA GLU A 61 -11.87 -23.14 17.67
C GLU A 61 -13.32 -22.80 17.27
N ALA A 62 -14.01 -23.78 16.65
CA ALA A 62 -15.38 -23.63 16.17
C ALA A 62 -15.59 -22.48 15.16
N THR A 63 -14.53 -21.89 14.62
CA THR A 63 -14.54 -20.88 13.58
C THR A 63 -14.06 -21.46 12.26
N LYS A 64 -14.83 -21.27 11.20
CA LYS A 64 -14.45 -21.59 9.83
C LYS A 64 -13.74 -20.39 9.23
N TYR A 65 -12.52 -20.59 8.74
CA TYR A 65 -11.71 -19.63 8.03
C TYR A 65 -11.66 -20.01 6.55
N ALA A 66 -12.07 -19.13 5.67
CA ALA A 66 -11.93 -19.32 4.23
C ALA A 66 -11.12 -18.17 3.65
N VAL A 67 -10.03 -18.52 2.96
CA VAL A 67 -9.12 -17.57 2.31
C VAL A 67 -9.45 -17.53 0.84
N PHE A 68 -9.60 -16.31 0.31
CA PHE A 68 -9.84 -16.04 -1.09
C PHE A 68 -8.84 -15.00 -1.60
N ALA A 69 -8.69 -14.92 -2.91
CA ALA A 69 -7.90 -13.89 -3.57
C ALA A 69 -8.56 -13.42 -4.87
N ASP A 70 -8.11 -12.28 -5.37
CA ASP A 70 -8.51 -11.71 -6.67
C ASP A 70 -8.13 -12.61 -7.87
N ALA A 71 -7.10 -13.47 -7.70
CA ALA A 71 -6.67 -14.45 -8.69
C ALA A 71 -5.95 -15.63 -8.01
N LYS A 72 -5.55 -16.65 -8.77
CA LYS A 72 -4.61 -17.67 -8.29
C LYS A 72 -3.33 -16.99 -7.82
N LEU A 73 -2.88 -17.33 -6.61
CA LEU A 73 -1.72 -16.70 -6.01
C LEU A 73 -0.43 -17.04 -6.77
N ASN A 74 0.31 -16.01 -7.05
CA ASN A 74 1.66 -16.07 -7.57
C ASN A 74 2.52 -15.00 -6.92
N ASN A 75 3.81 -14.96 -7.20
CA ASN A 75 4.73 -14.00 -6.60
C ASN A 75 4.57 -12.58 -7.19
N LYS A 76 3.39 -12.01 -6.97
CA LYS A 76 2.99 -10.64 -7.32
C LYS A 76 2.21 -9.99 -6.15
N TYR A 77 1.69 -8.81 -6.44
CA TYR A 77 0.71 -8.12 -5.60
C TYR A 77 -0.68 -8.74 -5.78
N HIS A 78 -1.34 -9.05 -4.66
CA HIS A 78 -2.68 -9.62 -4.60
C HIS A 78 -3.52 -8.96 -3.52
N THR A 79 -4.83 -8.95 -3.72
CA THR A 79 -5.78 -8.69 -2.65
C THR A 79 -6.25 -10.01 -2.07
N ILE A 80 -5.97 -10.20 -0.79
CA ILE A 80 -6.37 -11.37 -0.03
C ILE A 80 -7.63 -11.04 0.76
N TYR A 81 -8.59 -11.94 0.72
CA TYR A 81 -9.81 -11.86 1.50
C TYR A 81 -9.88 -13.03 2.47
N LEU A 82 -10.21 -12.73 3.70
CA LEU A 82 -10.46 -13.73 4.73
C LEU A 82 -11.92 -13.64 5.16
N ARG A 83 -12.62 -14.78 5.21
CA ARG A 83 -13.99 -14.86 5.67
C ARG A 83 -14.08 -15.74 6.89
N LEU A 84 -14.68 -15.23 7.96
CA LEU A 84 -14.91 -15.93 9.21
C LEU A 84 -16.39 -16.25 9.40
N ARG A 85 -16.69 -17.51 9.75
CA ARG A 85 -18.02 -17.98 10.10
C ARG A 85 -17.95 -18.95 11.28
N ASP A 86 -19.01 -19.02 12.05
CA ASP A 86 -19.18 -20.10 13.02
C ASP A 86 -19.52 -21.44 12.35
N THR A 87 -19.67 -22.49 13.13
CA THR A 87 -20.02 -23.84 12.64
C THR A 87 -21.41 -23.89 11.97
N LEU A 88 -22.33 -22.99 12.36
CA LEU A 88 -23.66 -22.86 11.77
C LEU A 88 -23.69 -21.98 10.52
N GLY A 89 -22.53 -21.40 10.13
CA GLY A 89 -22.40 -20.56 8.96
C GLY A 89 -22.73 -19.08 9.18
N LYS A 90 -22.99 -18.65 10.43
CA LYS A 90 -23.21 -17.24 10.76
C LYS A 90 -21.90 -16.45 10.66
N PRO A 91 -21.90 -15.23 10.07
CA PRO A 91 -20.70 -14.39 9.99
C PRO A 91 -20.16 -14.01 11.38
N ILE A 92 -18.84 -14.04 11.52
CA ILE A 92 -18.11 -13.57 12.70
C ILE A 92 -17.40 -12.28 12.36
N ASN A 93 -17.80 -11.17 13.00
CA ASN A 93 -17.14 -9.86 12.90
C ASN A 93 -16.26 -9.66 14.12
N ASP A 94 -14.96 -9.85 13.97
CA ASP A 94 -13.97 -9.71 15.04
C ASP A 94 -13.11 -8.47 14.77
N LYS A 95 -13.24 -7.45 15.60
CA LYS A 95 -12.45 -6.20 15.49
C LYS A 95 -10.99 -6.37 15.87
N SER A 96 -10.65 -7.46 16.54
CA SER A 96 -9.29 -7.76 16.98
C SER A 96 -8.50 -8.60 15.95
N LEU A 97 -9.17 -9.01 14.86
CA LEU A 97 -8.54 -9.83 13.83
C LEU A 97 -7.47 -9.05 13.10
N ASP A 98 -6.28 -9.62 13.09
CA ASP A 98 -5.16 -9.22 12.23
C ASP A 98 -4.67 -10.42 11.43
N PHE A 99 -4.05 -10.19 10.27
CA PHE A 99 -3.41 -11.25 9.51
C PHE A 99 -2.34 -10.71 8.56
N TYR A 100 -1.29 -11.50 8.37
CA TYR A 100 -0.14 -11.13 7.57
C TYR A 100 0.48 -12.36 6.87
N PRO A 101 1.21 -12.18 5.75
CA PRO A 101 1.89 -13.25 5.05
C PRO A 101 3.26 -13.52 5.68
N GLU A 102 3.60 -14.79 5.88
CA GLU A 102 4.94 -15.23 6.27
C GLU A 102 5.34 -16.44 5.42
N MET A 103 6.55 -16.43 4.89
CA MET A 103 7.13 -17.55 4.20
C MET A 103 8.09 -18.31 5.12
N SER A 104 7.92 -19.61 5.21
CA SER A 104 8.85 -20.50 5.87
C SER A 104 9.86 -21.04 4.86
N MET A 105 11.15 -21.01 5.22
CA MET A 105 12.27 -21.54 4.45
C MET A 105 13.15 -22.41 5.37
N GLY A 106 12.60 -23.51 5.86
CA GLY A 106 13.25 -24.32 6.88
C GLY A 106 13.40 -23.56 8.20
N ARG A 107 14.63 -23.19 8.57
CA ARG A 107 14.89 -22.43 9.82
C ARG A 107 14.70 -20.92 9.66
N MET A 108 14.68 -20.43 8.45
CA MET A 108 14.48 -19.02 8.16
C MET A 108 13.03 -18.73 7.86
N LYS A 109 12.61 -17.52 8.22
CA LYS A 109 11.29 -17.00 7.91
C LYS A 109 11.44 -15.58 7.39
N HIS A 110 10.58 -15.20 6.48
CA HIS A 110 10.47 -13.81 6.06
C HIS A 110 9.02 -13.46 5.73
N GLY A 111 8.66 -12.20 5.87
CA GLY A 111 7.39 -11.67 5.43
C GLY A 111 7.43 -11.22 3.96
N GLY A 112 6.35 -10.58 3.55
CA GLY A 112 6.25 -9.77 2.35
C GLY A 112 5.57 -8.45 2.68
N PRO A 113 5.62 -7.44 1.81
CA PRO A 113 4.84 -6.23 1.98
C PRO A 113 3.35 -6.54 2.12
N PHE A 114 2.69 -5.93 3.07
CA PHE A 114 1.23 -6.05 3.23
C PHE A 114 0.64 -4.80 3.87
N GLU A 115 -0.64 -4.56 3.61
CA GLU A 115 -1.43 -3.52 4.27
C GLU A 115 -2.18 -4.13 5.47
N PRO A 116 -2.38 -3.39 6.56
CA PRO A 116 -3.22 -3.85 7.66
C PRO A 116 -4.61 -4.29 7.17
N PRO A 117 -5.17 -5.36 7.72
CA PRO A 117 -6.48 -5.84 7.32
C PRO A 117 -7.58 -4.82 7.56
N ILE A 118 -8.57 -4.79 6.67
CA ILE A 118 -9.76 -3.95 6.77
C ILE A 118 -10.99 -4.84 6.85
N ALA A 119 -11.86 -4.60 7.84
CA ALA A 119 -13.13 -5.28 7.98
C ALA A 119 -14.15 -4.75 6.97
N LEU A 120 -14.76 -5.65 6.18
CA LEU A 120 -15.76 -5.34 5.16
C LEU A 120 -17.21 -5.69 5.62
N GLY A 121 -17.37 -6.17 6.84
CA GLY A 121 -18.64 -6.66 7.36
C GLY A 121 -18.96 -8.10 6.93
N GLU A 122 -20.00 -8.68 7.53
CA GLU A 122 -20.47 -10.05 7.23
C GLU A 122 -19.37 -11.11 7.35
N GLY A 123 -18.43 -10.91 8.29
CA GLY A 123 -17.28 -11.80 8.51
C GLY A 123 -16.17 -11.68 7.46
N TRP A 124 -16.23 -10.71 6.55
CA TRP A 124 -15.23 -10.48 5.55
C TRP A 124 -14.19 -9.45 6.00
N TYR A 125 -12.94 -9.75 5.64
CA TYR A 125 -11.77 -8.89 5.83
C TYR A 125 -10.94 -8.92 4.57
N SER A 126 -10.20 -7.85 4.28
CA SER A 126 -9.25 -7.82 3.17
C SER A 126 -7.94 -7.17 3.56
N SER A 127 -6.88 -7.60 2.90
CA SER A 127 -5.55 -7.00 2.95
C SER A 127 -4.89 -7.11 1.58
N ARG A 128 -4.10 -6.13 1.20
CA ARG A 128 -3.26 -6.18 0.02
C ARG A 128 -1.88 -6.67 0.41
N MET A 129 -1.35 -7.63 -0.36
CA MET A 129 -0.09 -8.29 -0.04
C MET A 129 0.77 -8.47 -1.28
N VAL A 130 2.08 -8.47 -1.09
CA VAL A 130 3.06 -8.82 -2.14
C VAL A 130 3.77 -10.10 -1.73
N PHE A 131 3.63 -11.13 -2.55
CA PHE A 131 4.44 -12.33 -2.41
C PHE A 131 5.72 -12.13 -3.21
N ILE A 132 6.85 -11.90 -2.51
CA ILE A 132 8.13 -11.52 -3.14
C ILE A 132 8.84 -12.68 -3.82
N MET A 133 8.44 -13.93 -3.53
CA MET A 133 8.93 -15.13 -4.20
C MET A 133 7.85 -16.23 -4.19
N ALA A 134 8.00 -17.21 -5.08
CA ALA A 134 7.12 -18.35 -5.14
C ALA A 134 7.53 -19.45 -4.14
N ASP A 135 6.62 -20.37 -3.84
CA ASP A 135 6.95 -21.60 -3.13
C ASP A 135 7.95 -22.43 -3.94
N ILE A 136 8.90 -23.05 -3.24
CA ILE A 136 9.83 -24.04 -3.80
C ILE A 136 9.68 -25.30 -2.94
N PRO A 137 8.70 -26.17 -3.25
CA PRO A 137 8.37 -27.32 -2.41
C PRO A 137 9.56 -28.26 -2.16
N GLN A 138 10.47 -28.40 -3.15
CA GLN A 138 11.68 -29.22 -3.04
C GLN A 138 12.64 -28.70 -1.95
N MET A 139 12.57 -27.41 -1.63
CA MET A 139 13.36 -26.78 -0.56
C MET A 139 12.57 -26.66 0.75
N GLY A 140 11.36 -27.21 0.82
CA GLY A 140 10.50 -27.10 1.98
C GLY A 140 10.03 -25.67 2.25
N THR A 141 10.00 -24.81 1.22
CA THR A 141 9.51 -23.43 1.38
C THR A 141 8.01 -23.35 1.13
N GLY A 142 7.33 -22.42 1.79
CA GLY A 142 5.91 -22.19 1.57
C GLY A 142 5.37 -21.00 2.35
N TRP A 143 4.41 -20.32 1.74
CA TRP A 143 3.70 -19.20 2.35
C TRP A 143 2.58 -19.67 3.28
N GLN A 144 2.42 -18.92 4.34
CA GLN A 144 1.33 -19.07 5.31
C GLN A 144 0.70 -17.72 5.55
N LEU A 145 -0.61 -17.70 5.70
CA LEU A 145 -1.35 -16.56 6.22
C LEU A 145 -1.48 -16.76 7.73
N HIS A 146 -0.76 -15.98 8.49
CA HIS A 146 -0.88 -15.96 9.95
C HIS A 146 -2.06 -15.09 10.32
N THR A 147 -3.06 -15.66 10.98
CA THR A 147 -4.21 -14.93 11.52
C THR A 147 -4.09 -14.84 13.02
N ILE A 148 -4.25 -13.65 13.55
CA ILE A 148 -4.17 -13.36 14.97
C ILE A 148 -5.52 -12.85 15.45
N ARG A 149 -6.05 -13.44 16.52
CA ARG A 149 -7.22 -12.95 17.26
C ARG A 149 -6.79 -12.59 18.67
N SER A 150 -7.20 -11.45 19.16
CA SER A 150 -6.84 -10.97 20.49
C SER A 150 -8.05 -10.99 21.42
N HIS A 151 -7.97 -11.78 22.48
CA HIS A 151 -8.96 -11.85 23.55
C HIS A 151 -8.35 -11.30 24.85
N GLY A 152 -8.49 -10.00 25.06
CA GLY A 152 -7.81 -9.30 26.16
C GLY A 152 -6.29 -9.35 26.00
N ARG A 153 -5.58 -10.04 26.91
CA ARG A 153 -4.13 -10.20 26.85
C ARG A 153 -3.66 -11.44 26.08
N ILE A 154 -4.58 -12.32 25.72
CA ILE A 154 -4.27 -13.56 25.01
C ILE A 154 -4.31 -13.28 23.50
N LYS A 155 -3.30 -13.74 22.80
CA LYS A 155 -3.24 -13.71 21.34
C LYS A 155 -3.19 -15.12 20.82
N ASP A 156 -4.21 -15.52 20.10
CA ASP A 156 -4.30 -16.80 19.46
C ASP A 156 -3.85 -16.64 18.01
N THR A 157 -2.98 -17.52 17.54
CA THR A 157 -2.42 -17.46 16.19
C THR A 157 -2.68 -18.75 15.44
N LEU A 158 -3.30 -18.64 14.28
CA LEU A 158 -3.53 -19.72 13.33
C LEU A 158 -2.70 -19.47 12.07
N ALA A 159 -1.92 -20.45 11.63
CA ALA A 159 -1.19 -20.40 10.37
C ALA A 159 -1.93 -21.23 9.30
N ILE A 160 -2.38 -20.58 8.24
CA ILE A 160 -3.10 -21.20 7.12
C ILE A 160 -2.14 -21.27 5.93
N LYS A 161 -1.84 -22.47 5.45
CA LYS A 161 -1.01 -22.66 4.25
C LYS A 161 -1.74 -22.11 3.03
N ILE A 162 -1.01 -21.31 2.23
CA ILE A 162 -1.50 -20.72 0.98
C ILE A 162 -0.50 -21.00 -0.14
N PRO A 163 -0.91 -21.62 -1.26
CA PRO A 163 0.01 -21.94 -2.34
C PRO A 163 0.32 -20.71 -3.18
N VAL A 164 1.60 -20.38 -3.36
CA VAL A 164 2.06 -19.25 -4.19
C VAL A 164 2.95 -19.79 -5.30
N THR A 165 2.49 -19.73 -6.53
CA THR A 165 3.21 -20.23 -7.72
C THR A 165 4.14 -19.17 -8.30
N ALA A 166 5.06 -19.57 -9.17
CA ALA A 166 5.87 -18.64 -9.94
C ALA A 166 5.00 -17.88 -10.97
N ALA A 167 5.14 -16.57 -11.01
CA ALA A 167 4.52 -15.75 -12.04
C ALA A 167 5.30 -15.88 -13.36
N ALA A 168 4.59 -15.84 -14.49
CA ALA A 168 5.23 -15.84 -15.81
C ALA A 168 6.11 -14.60 -16.04
N THR A 169 5.74 -13.47 -15.40
CA THR A 169 6.45 -12.20 -15.50
C THR A 169 6.69 -11.64 -14.11
N MET A 170 7.93 -11.32 -13.79
CA MET A 170 8.25 -10.70 -12.50
C MET A 170 7.67 -9.28 -12.43
N ARG A 171 6.96 -9.00 -11.34
CA ARG A 171 6.35 -7.69 -11.07
C ARG A 171 6.88 -7.03 -9.80
N THR A 172 7.64 -7.74 -9.00
CA THR A 172 8.33 -7.19 -7.84
C THR A 172 9.84 -7.35 -8.03
N MET A 173 10.53 -6.24 -8.04
CA MET A 173 11.98 -6.17 -8.14
C MET A 173 12.56 -5.63 -6.86
N SER A 174 13.81 -5.97 -6.56
CA SER A 174 14.54 -5.37 -5.45
C SER A 174 15.80 -4.69 -5.95
N SER A 175 16.18 -3.60 -5.29
CA SER A 175 17.43 -2.90 -5.55
C SER A 175 18.04 -2.41 -4.25
N GLY A 176 19.36 -2.38 -4.18
CA GLY A 176 20.07 -1.54 -3.23
C GLY A 176 19.81 -0.06 -3.55
N THR A 177 19.89 0.78 -2.55
CA THR A 177 19.88 2.23 -2.73
C THR A 177 21.10 2.87 -2.10
N ARG A 178 21.35 4.16 -2.38
CA ARG A 178 22.47 4.89 -1.79
C ARG A 178 22.42 4.98 -0.28
N ASP A 179 21.26 4.74 0.31
CA ASP A 179 21.02 4.75 1.76
C ASP A 179 21.29 3.36 2.39
N ASP A 180 21.96 2.45 1.66
CA ASP A 180 22.26 1.06 2.04
C ASP A 180 21.02 0.22 2.38
N SER A 181 19.85 0.67 1.95
CA SER A 181 18.58 -0.01 2.16
C SER A 181 18.22 -0.83 0.93
N ARG A 182 17.83 -2.08 1.14
CA ARG A 182 17.17 -2.85 0.09
C ARG A 182 15.72 -2.42 0.00
N VAL A 183 15.33 -1.94 -1.18
CA VAL A 183 13.96 -1.57 -1.50
C VAL A 183 13.32 -2.63 -2.39
N PHE A 184 12.02 -2.82 -2.24
CA PHE A 184 11.18 -3.63 -3.10
C PHE A 184 10.22 -2.71 -3.83
N ILE A 185 10.10 -2.91 -5.14
CA ILE A 185 9.23 -2.13 -6.01
C ILE A 185 8.34 -3.11 -6.74
N SER A 186 7.05 -3.00 -6.51
CA SER A 186 6.03 -3.82 -7.18
C SER A 186 5.33 -2.99 -8.24
N CYS A 187 5.45 -3.39 -9.49
CA CYS A 187 4.75 -2.78 -10.61
C CYS A 187 3.35 -3.37 -10.72
N LEU A 188 2.33 -2.53 -10.63
CA LEU A 188 0.92 -2.95 -10.65
C LEU A 188 0.29 -2.87 -12.05
N LEU A 189 1.12 -2.71 -13.10
CA LEU A 189 0.66 -2.77 -14.48
C LEU A 189 0.35 -4.23 -14.85
N PRO A 190 -0.73 -4.51 -15.59
CA PRO A 190 -1.01 -5.84 -16.14
C PRO A 190 0.14 -6.39 -17.02
N ASP A 191 0.22 -7.71 -17.17
CA ASP A 191 1.24 -8.36 -18.01
C ASP A 191 1.06 -8.03 -19.49
N SER A 192 -0.18 -7.73 -19.91
CA SER A 192 -0.51 -7.31 -21.27
C SER A 192 -1.39 -6.06 -21.24
N VAL A 193 -1.09 -5.11 -22.13
CA VAL A 193 -1.84 -3.88 -22.33
C VAL A 193 -1.98 -3.58 -23.81
N LYS A 194 -2.90 -2.71 -24.18
CA LYS A 194 -3.03 -2.21 -25.56
C LYS A 194 -1.94 -1.19 -25.88
N GLN A 195 -1.70 -0.94 -27.17
CA GLN A 195 -0.90 0.18 -27.63
C GLN A 195 -1.44 1.51 -27.08
N GLY A 196 -0.57 2.45 -26.74
CA GLY A 196 -0.92 3.80 -26.29
C GLY A 196 -0.45 4.13 -24.87
N LYS A 197 -1.02 5.18 -24.29
CA LYS A 197 -0.72 5.65 -22.94
C LYS A 197 -1.52 4.89 -21.89
N HIS A 198 -0.83 4.49 -20.81
CA HIS A 198 -1.42 3.79 -19.68
C HIS A 198 -1.00 4.42 -18.36
N PRO A 199 -1.93 4.57 -17.41
CA PRO A 199 -1.53 4.82 -16.03
C PRO A 199 -0.71 3.63 -15.52
N ILE A 200 0.35 3.93 -14.80
CA ILE A 200 1.17 2.91 -14.13
C ILE A 200 1.24 3.23 -12.65
N ARG A 201 1.11 2.19 -11.84
CA ARG A 201 1.23 2.30 -10.39
C ARG A 201 2.34 1.40 -9.88
N PHE A 202 3.00 1.86 -8.83
CA PHE A 202 3.99 1.07 -8.08
C PHE A 202 3.66 1.10 -6.60
N LEU A 203 4.04 0.03 -5.91
CA LEU A 203 4.12 -0.01 -4.46
C LEU A 203 5.58 -0.16 -4.07
N MET A 204 6.07 0.74 -3.20
CA MET A 204 7.45 0.71 -2.71
C MET A 204 7.51 0.42 -1.22
N ASN A 205 8.38 -0.52 -0.87
CA ASN A 205 8.64 -0.90 0.50
C ASN A 205 10.15 -1.03 0.74
N LYS A 206 10.57 -0.76 1.96
CA LYS A 206 11.93 -1.02 2.45
C LYS A 206 11.94 -2.33 3.22
N MET A 207 12.95 -3.17 3.04
CA MET A 207 13.17 -4.31 3.93
C MET A 207 13.76 -3.83 5.26
N ASN A 208 13.12 -4.17 6.35
CA ASN A 208 13.60 -3.92 7.70
C ASN A 208 13.34 -5.17 8.57
N GLY A 209 14.27 -6.14 8.52
CA GLY A 209 14.08 -7.45 9.13
C GLY A 209 12.87 -8.17 8.51
N HIS A 210 11.88 -8.48 9.32
CA HIS A 210 10.63 -9.13 8.88
C HIS A 210 9.53 -8.13 8.48
N HIS A 211 9.77 -6.82 8.60
CA HIS A 211 8.83 -5.77 8.28
C HIS A 211 9.16 -5.12 6.93
N PHE A 212 8.14 -4.62 6.28
CA PHE A 212 8.26 -3.96 4.99
C PHE A 212 7.60 -2.57 5.04
N PRO A 213 8.16 -1.61 5.83
CA PRO A 213 7.60 -0.27 5.87
C PRO A 213 7.56 0.37 4.49
N VAL A 214 6.53 1.16 4.24
CA VAL A 214 6.34 1.87 2.98
C VAL A 214 7.34 3.02 2.82
N LEU A 215 7.62 3.40 1.58
CA LEU A 215 8.49 4.50 1.21
C LEU A 215 7.73 5.50 0.34
N ASP A 216 7.69 6.78 0.75
CA ASP A 216 6.91 7.83 0.08
C ASP A 216 7.76 9.01 -0.43
N HIS A 217 9.08 8.90 -0.41
CA HIS A 217 9.97 10.05 -0.64
C HIS A 217 10.87 9.91 -1.88
N TYR A 218 10.48 9.08 -2.84
CA TYR A 218 11.14 8.96 -4.13
C TYR A 218 10.32 9.62 -5.24
N VAL A 219 10.96 9.89 -6.36
CA VAL A 219 10.35 10.10 -7.67
C VAL A 219 10.80 8.95 -8.54
N ILE A 220 9.88 8.30 -9.23
CA ILE A 220 10.17 7.17 -10.11
C ILE A 220 10.19 7.68 -11.54
N LYS A 221 11.38 7.83 -12.14
CA LYS A 221 11.52 8.15 -13.56
C LYS A 221 11.29 6.91 -14.40
N LEU A 222 10.56 7.08 -15.48
CA LEU A 222 10.08 6.00 -16.34
C LEU A 222 10.58 6.19 -17.77
N LYS A 223 11.06 5.09 -18.36
CA LYS A 223 11.41 4.98 -19.75
C LYS A 223 10.86 3.68 -20.31
N THR A 224 10.31 3.71 -21.51
CA THR A 224 9.80 2.52 -22.19
C THR A 224 10.63 2.25 -23.43
N THR A 225 11.11 1.02 -23.58
CA THR A 225 11.94 0.60 -24.71
C THR A 225 11.43 -0.70 -25.31
N MET A 226 11.58 -0.85 -26.61
CA MET A 226 11.40 -2.13 -27.32
C MET A 226 12.78 -2.64 -27.74
N PRO A 227 13.41 -3.56 -26.99
CA PRO A 227 14.79 -3.97 -27.23
C PRO A 227 15.01 -4.58 -28.64
N ALA A 228 14.03 -5.35 -29.11
CA ALA A 228 14.12 -5.99 -30.44
C ALA A 228 14.27 -5.00 -31.62
N MET A 229 13.85 -3.75 -31.43
CA MET A 229 13.93 -2.71 -32.46
C MET A 229 14.82 -1.53 -32.07
N GLY A 230 15.41 -1.55 -30.86
CA GLY A 230 16.17 -0.42 -30.34
C GLY A 230 15.35 0.86 -30.18
N GLN A 231 14.01 0.73 -30.10
CA GLN A 231 13.10 1.87 -30.10
C GLN A 231 12.70 2.26 -28.68
N GLU A 232 12.63 3.57 -28.45
CA GLU A 232 12.08 4.18 -27.24
C GLU A 232 10.72 4.83 -27.57
N SER A 233 9.81 4.82 -26.60
CA SER A 233 8.58 5.57 -26.72
C SER A 233 8.63 6.85 -25.89
N LEU A 234 8.18 7.94 -26.49
CA LEU A 234 8.07 9.25 -25.85
C LEU A 234 6.71 9.38 -25.11
N GLY A 235 6.63 10.36 -24.23
CA GLY A 235 5.37 10.69 -23.51
C GLY A 235 5.14 9.91 -22.24
N ASN A 236 6.20 9.29 -21.68
CA ASN A 236 6.19 8.78 -20.31
C ASN A 236 6.20 9.96 -19.33
N ALA A 237 5.49 9.84 -18.21
CA ALA A 237 5.55 10.75 -17.09
C ALA A 237 6.05 10.02 -15.84
N ALA A 238 6.91 10.69 -15.07
CA ALA A 238 7.43 10.15 -13.82
C ALA A 238 6.28 9.76 -12.88
N ALA A 239 6.49 8.72 -12.07
CA ALA A 239 5.54 8.37 -11.04
C ALA A 239 5.94 9.07 -9.73
N GLU A 240 4.96 9.77 -9.15
CA GLU A 240 5.08 10.50 -7.91
C GLU A 240 4.29 9.82 -6.80
N SER A 241 4.70 10.02 -5.55
CA SER A 241 4.04 9.41 -4.41
C SER A 241 2.62 9.94 -4.23
N THR A 242 1.68 9.00 -4.10
CA THR A 242 0.28 9.27 -3.70
C THR A 242 0.02 8.88 -2.24
N GLY A 243 1.08 8.54 -1.52
CA GLY A 243 1.04 8.13 -0.11
C GLY A 243 0.93 6.62 0.09
N ASN A 244 1.26 6.17 1.30
CA ASN A 244 1.26 4.76 1.69
C ASN A 244 2.11 3.85 0.80
N GLY A 245 3.24 4.35 0.29
CA GLY A 245 4.14 3.63 -0.60
C GLY A 245 3.67 3.52 -2.03
N TYR A 246 2.53 4.09 -2.39
CA TYR A 246 2.04 4.08 -3.77
C TYR A 246 2.58 5.26 -4.56
N TYR A 247 2.86 4.98 -5.84
CA TYR A 247 3.31 5.95 -6.82
C TYR A 247 2.49 5.80 -8.09
N GLU A 248 2.13 6.91 -8.71
CA GLU A 248 1.34 6.93 -9.93
C GLU A 248 2.03 7.78 -11.00
N GLY A 249 2.13 7.23 -12.21
CA GLY A 249 2.73 7.85 -13.36
C GLY A 249 2.04 7.41 -14.65
N THR A 250 2.69 7.68 -15.78
CA THR A 250 2.19 7.29 -17.10
C THR A 250 3.31 6.66 -17.93
N VAL A 251 3.00 5.56 -18.60
CA VAL A 251 3.84 4.97 -19.63
C VAL A 251 3.14 5.02 -20.98
N ASN A 252 3.92 5.10 -22.05
CA ASN A 252 3.41 5.05 -23.41
C ASN A 252 4.10 3.92 -24.20
N PHE A 253 3.32 3.19 -24.96
CA PHE A 253 3.78 2.13 -25.87
C PHE A 253 3.36 2.49 -27.28
N SER A 254 4.32 2.86 -28.15
CA SER A 254 4.03 3.42 -29.46
C SER A 254 3.58 2.40 -30.50
N MET A 255 3.76 1.09 -30.25
CA MET A 255 3.36 0.02 -31.14
C MET A 255 3.18 -1.31 -30.40
N PRO A 256 2.49 -2.31 -31.00
CA PRO A 256 2.44 -3.66 -30.46
C PRO A 256 3.82 -4.32 -30.40
N GLY A 257 4.00 -5.23 -29.43
CA GLY A 257 5.22 -6.00 -29.25
C GLY A 257 5.63 -6.14 -27.80
N ARG A 258 6.86 -6.63 -27.57
CA ARG A 258 7.42 -6.85 -26.22
C ARG A 258 8.25 -5.64 -25.81
N TRP A 259 7.81 -4.98 -24.75
CA TRP A 259 8.40 -3.76 -24.20
C TRP A 259 9.05 -4.00 -22.84
N GLU A 260 10.02 -3.17 -22.51
CA GLU A 260 10.57 -3.01 -21.17
C GLU A 260 10.18 -1.64 -20.61
N VAL A 261 9.65 -1.64 -19.38
CA VAL A 261 9.52 -0.43 -18.56
C VAL A 261 10.74 -0.35 -17.66
N ILE A 262 11.60 0.60 -17.91
CA ILE A 262 12.82 0.87 -17.15
C ILE A 262 12.49 1.90 -16.08
N VAL A 263 12.90 1.60 -14.85
CA VAL A 263 12.59 2.38 -13.65
C VAL A 263 13.86 2.90 -13.03
N GLU A 264 13.91 4.18 -12.77
CA GLU A 264 14.97 4.81 -11.98
C GLU A 264 14.36 5.48 -10.74
N LEU A 265 14.90 5.17 -9.58
CA LEU A 265 14.52 5.81 -8.32
C LEU A 265 15.36 7.05 -8.09
N TRP A 266 14.69 8.18 -7.91
CA TRP A 266 15.33 9.45 -7.65
C TRP A 266 14.95 9.99 -6.29
N LYS A 267 15.92 10.45 -5.51
CA LYS A 267 15.74 11.07 -4.19
C LYS A 267 16.61 12.32 -4.11
N ALA A 268 16.02 13.43 -3.70
CA ALA A 268 16.72 14.73 -3.63
C ALA A 268 17.50 15.08 -4.91
N GLY A 269 16.90 14.84 -6.07
CA GLY A 269 17.50 15.16 -7.38
C GLY A 269 18.61 14.24 -7.85
N LYS A 270 18.87 13.12 -7.16
CA LYS A 270 19.92 12.14 -7.52
C LYS A 270 19.33 10.75 -7.73
N LYS A 271 19.87 10.01 -8.71
CA LYS A 271 19.54 8.59 -8.91
C LYS A 271 20.01 7.80 -7.68
N SER A 272 19.14 6.97 -7.13
CA SER A 272 19.38 6.25 -5.87
C SER A 272 19.53 4.74 -6.05
N ASN A 273 18.80 4.11 -6.98
CA ASN A 273 18.91 2.66 -7.19
C ASN A 273 20.27 2.27 -7.77
N GLN A 274 20.82 1.16 -7.26
CA GLN A 274 22.11 0.60 -7.68
C GLN A 274 21.95 -0.41 -8.81
N ASP A 275 20.85 -1.17 -8.78
CA ASP A 275 20.54 -2.20 -9.75
C ASP A 275 19.58 -1.69 -10.82
N ASP A 276 19.61 -2.30 -12.00
CA ASP A 276 18.63 -2.06 -13.05
C ASP A 276 17.27 -2.64 -12.66
N ILE A 277 16.24 -1.82 -12.76
CA ILE A 277 14.85 -2.22 -12.50
C ILE A 277 14.10 -2.17 -13.81
N LYS A 278 13.69 -3.36 -14.31
CA LYS A 278 13.02 -3.50 -15.60
C LYS A 278 11.82 -4.43 -15.50
N TYR A 279 10.71 -4.03 -16.08
CA TYR A 279 9.49 -4.83 -16.15
C TYR A 279 9.13 -5.11 -17.60
N LEU A 280 8.91 -6.39 -17.91
CA LEU A 280 8.47 -6.82 -19.23
C LEU A 280 6.96 -6.61 -19.38
N VAL A 281 6.53 -6.08 -20.52
CA VAL A 281 5.12 -5.84 -20.86
C VAL A 281 4.85 -6.31 -22.27
N GLN A 282 3.80 -7.12 -22.46
CA GLN A 282 3.31 -7.46 -23.78
C GLN A 282 2.30 -6.39 -24.22
N VAL A 283 2.52 -5.78 -25.37
CA VAL A 283 1.62 -4.79 -25.96
C VAL A 283 0.91 -5.38 -27.16
N THR A 284 -0.43 -5.26 -27.21
CA THR A 284 -1.30 -5.77 -28.27
C THR A 284 -2.02 -4.65 -29.00
#